data_acd8c8000bdb8a9727be25b1c6cfa25c
#
_entry.id   acd8c8000bdb8a9727be25b1c6cfa25c
#
_cell.length_a   1.000
_cell.length_b   1.000
_cell.length_c   1.000
_cell.angle_alpha   90.00
_cell.angle_beta   90.00
_cell.angle_gamma   90.00
#
_symmetry.space_group_name_H-M   'P 1'
#
loop_
_entity.id
_entity.type
_entity.pdbx_description
1 polymer ?
#
loop_
_entity_poly.entity_id
_entity_poly.type
_entity_poly.pdbx_seq_one_letter_code
_entity_poly.pdbx_strand_id
1 'polypeptide(L)'
;MIITGYGETLVGMPEGSPFSLADLVTLAYLIDGASPDGEWTRFDYSVAEGDLWDARCGGRATLRARLRLLARHGIIGTKTVGVKGENGVRTFYKVNTGALRFIEVSPPVCGIRVLQC
;
A
#
# COMPACT_ATOMS: atom_id res chain seq x y z
N MET A 1 -3.70 -14.84 -12.91
CA MET A 1 -3.73 -13.73 -11.94
C MET A 1 -2.86 -14.08 -10.75
N ILE A 2 -2.08 -13.11 -10.32
CA ILE A 2 -1.24 -13.26 -9.12
C ILE A 2 -2.02 -12.71 -7.95
N ILE A 3 -2.21 -13.52 -6.90
CA ILE A 3 -2.98 -13.12 -5.72
C ILE A 3 -2.10 -13.24 -4.49
N THR A 4 -2.10 -12.22 -3.67
CA THR A 4 -1.40 -12.20 -2.40
C THR A 4 -2.20 -11.36 -1.40
N GLY A 5 -1.75 -11.29 -0.16
CA GLY A 5 -2.47 -10.53 0.83
C GLY A 5 -1.66 -10.19 2.06
N TYR A 6 -2.27 -9.38 2.90
CA TYR A 6 -1.80 -9.04 4.22
C TYR A 6 -3.01 -8.85 5.15
N GLY A 7 -2.95 -9.44 6.33
CA GLY A 7 -4.10 -9.41 7.24
C GLY A 7 -5.32 -10.04 6.59
N GLU A 8 -6.41 -9.32 6.54
CA GLU A 8 -7.65 -9.77 5.92
C GLU A 8 -7.81 -9.27 4.48
N THR A 9 -6.83 -8.54 3.97
CA THR A 9 -6.88 -7.94 2.63
C THR A 9 -6.17 -8.83 1.62
N LEU A 10 -6.87 -9.16 0.53
CA LEU A 10 -6.31 -9.87 -0.61
C LEU A 10 -6.24 -8.93 -1.80
N VAL A 11 -5.12 -8.95 -2.51
CA VAL A 11 -4.91 -8.17 -3.72
C VAL A 11 -4.61 -9.13 -4.86
N GLY A 12 -5.36 -9.01 -5.94
CA GLY A 12 -5.12 -9.76 -7.15
C GLY A 12 -4.71 -8.81 -8.28
N MET A 13 -3.75 -9.24 -9.09
CA MET A 13 -3.25 -8.48 -10.20
C MET A 13 -3.13 -9.38 -11.42
N PRO A 14 -3.52 -8.91 -12.62
CA PRO A 14 -3.31 -9.67 -13.84
C PRO A 14 -1.83 -10.00 -14.04
N GLU A 15 -1.55 -11.13 -14.66
CA GLU A 15 -0.19 -11.48 -15.05
C GLU A 15 0.35 -10.45 -16.06
N GLY A 16 1.65 -10.24 -16.02
CA GLY A 16 2.28 -9.25 -16.87
C GLY A 16 2.27 -7.84 -16.31
N SER A 17 1.72 -7.63 -15.11
CA SER A 17 1.77 -6.33 -14.46
C SER A 17 3.23 -5.99 -14.07
N PRO A 18 3.56 -4.69 -13.93
CA PRO A 18 4.92 -4.28 -13.57
C PRO A 18 5.28 -4.51 -12.10
N PHE A 19 4.36 -5.06 -11.31
CA PHE A 19 4.54 -5.20 -9.87
C PHE A 19 5.01 -6.60 -9.51
N SER A 20 5.98 -6.68 -8.61
CA SER A 20 6.42 -7.94 -8.02
C SER A 20 5.41 -8.41 -6.97
N LEU A 21 5.55 -9.68 -6.56
CA LEU A 21 4.74 -10.20 -5.46
C LEU A 21 4.90 -9.36 -4.18
N ALA A 22 6.13 -8.96 -3.88
CA ALA A 22 6.41 -8.13 -2.71
C ALA A 22 5.77 -6.73 -2.82
N ASP A 23 5.70 -6.16 -4.03
CA ASP A 23 4.98 -4.90 -4.24
C ASP A 23 3.49 -5.06 -3.92
N LEU A 24 2.90 -6.19 -4.32
CA LEU A 24 1.50 -6.47 -4.07
C LEU A 24 1.22 -6.74 -2.59
N VAL A 25 2.12 -7.42 -1.89
CA VAL A 25 2.01 -7.60 -0.43
C VAL A 25 2.07 -6.24 0.25
N THR A 26 2.97 -5.37 -0.18
CA THR A 26 3.06 -4.01 0.35
C THR A 26 1.77 -3.23 0.11
N LEU A 27 1.20 -3.34 -1.08
CA LEU A 27 -0.08 -2.69 -1.39
C LEU A 27 -1.20 -3.23 -0.49
N ALA A 28 -1.28 -4.56 -0.30
CA ALA A 28 -2.26 -5.16 0.60
C ALA A 28 -2.10 -4.63 2.02
N TYR A 29 -0.87 -4.50 2.50
CA TYR A 29 -0.57 -3.93 3.81
C TYR A 29 -1.08 -2.48 3.92
N LEU A 30 -0.85 -1.67 2.90
CA LEU A 30 -1.31 -0.28 2.88
C LEU A 30 -2.83 -0.19 2.90
N ILE A 31 -3.51 -1.04 2.13
CA ILE A 31 -4.97 -1.07 2.08
C ILE A 31 -5.54 -1.53 3.43
N ASP A 32 -4.95 -2.58 4.00
CA ASP A 32 -5.39 -3.13 5.28
C ASP A 32 -5.31 -2.09 6.41
N GLY A 33 -4.28 -1.25 6.39
CA GLY A 33 -4.08 -0.20 7.38
C GLY A 33 -4.69 1.15 7.04
N ALA A 34 -5.30 1.30 5.86
CA ALA A 34 -5.81 2.59 5.42
C ALA A 34 -6.99 3.06 6.26
N SER A 35 -7.08 4.38 6.43
CA SER A 35 -8.17 4.99 7.17
C SER A 35 -9.52 4.70 6.49
N PRO A 36 -10.54 4.25 7.25
CA PRO A 36 -11.85 3.93 6.67
C PRO A 36 -12.56 5.10 6.00
N ASP A 37 -12.23 6.32 6.38
CA ASP A 37 -12.84 7.53 5.81
C ASP A 37 -12.13 8.02 4.54
N GLY A 38 -11.10 7.31 4.08
CA GLY A 38 -10.34 7.69 2.91
C GLY A 38 -9.35 8.83 3.13
N GLU A 39 -9.16 9.26 4.37
CA GLU A 39 -8.22 10.32 4.71
C GLU A 39 -6.78 9.82 4.69
N TRP A 40 -5.84 10.76 4.79
CA TRP A 40 -4.42 10.43 4.83
C TRP A 40 -4.10 9.55 6.03
N THR A 41 -3.38 8.47 5.79
CA THR A 41 -2.95 7.52 6.82
C THR A 41 -1.44 7.65 7.01
N ARG A 42 -1.02 7.73 8.26
CA ARG A 42 0.42 7.80 8.58
C ARG A 42 1.07 6.44 8.27
N PHE A 43 2.22 6.49 7.59
CA PHE A 43 3.03 5.32 7.32
C PHE A 43 4.30 5.37 8.16
N ASP A 44 4.47 4.41 9.04
CA ASP A 44 5.65 4.29 9.88
C ASP A 44 6.55 3.19 9.33
N TYR A 45 7.71 3.57 8.80
CA TYR A 45 8.64 2.62 8.20
C TYR A 45 9.14 1.57 9.20
N SER A 46 9.38 1.96 10.45
CA SER A 46 9.88 1.04 11.46
C SER A 46 8.85 -0.03 11.80
N VAL A 47 7.59 0.36 11.93
CA VAL A 47 6.49 -0.58 12.17
C VAL A 47 6.30 -1.48 10.95
N ALA A 48 6.30 -0.90 9.76
CA ALA A 48 6.11 -1.65 8.51
C ALA A 48 7.22 -2.67 8.28
N GLU A 49 8.47 -2.34 8.58
CA GLU A 49 9.58 -3.29 8.49
C GLU A 49 9.33 -4.53 9.35
N GLY A 50 8.82 -4.32 10.58
CA GLY A 50 8.47 -5.42 11.48
C GLY A 50 7.29 -6.23 10.97
N ASP A 51 6.22 -5.53 10.57
CA ASP A 51 4.99 -6.17 10.11
C ASP A 51 5.19 -6.99 8.83
N LEU A 52 6.08 -6.53 7.94
CA LEU A 52 6.34 -7.17 6.65
C LEU A 52 7.58 -8.06 6.66
N TRP A 53 8.17 -8.30 7.82
CA TRP A 53 9.38 -9.11 7.96
C TRP A 53 9.22 -10.51 7.37
N ASP A 54 8.15 -11.19 7.75
CA ASP A 54 7.89 -12.56 7.29
C ASP A 54 7.58 -12.63 5.79
N ALA A 55 7.07 -11.55 5.24
CA ALA A 55 6.80 -11.46 3.81
C ALA A 55 8.04 -11.09 2.99
N ARG A 56 9.16 -10.85 3.67
CA ARG A 56 10.45 -10.53 3.04
C ARG A 56 10.37 -9.35 2.08
N CYS A 57 9.60 -8.34 2.47
CA CYS A 57 9.42 -7.15 1.63
C CYS A 57 10.60 -6.17 1.69
N GLY A 58 11.65 -6.51 2.42
CA GLY A 58 12.87 -5.72 2.50
C GLY A 58 12.86 -4.70 3.62
N GLY A 59 13.97 -3.99 3.77
CA GLY A 59 14.12 -2.96 4.78
C GLY A 59 13.55 -1.61 4.34
N ARG A 60 13.84 -0.58 5.14
CA ARG A 60 13.30 0.77 4.93
C ARG A 60 13.53 1.32 3.52
N ALA A 61 14.75 1.19 2.98
CA ALA A 61 15.05 1.70 1.65
C ALA A 61 14.23 1.00 0.57
N THR A 62 14.03 -0.30 0.71
CA THR A 62 13.23 -1.09 -0.22
C THR A 62 11.75 -0.74 -0.11
N LEU A 63 11.22 -0.58 1.10
CA LEU A 63 9.84 -0.13 1.30
C LEU A 63 9.61 1.24 0.70
N ARG A 64 10.57 2.14 0.87
CA ARG A 64 10.48 3.48 0.27
C ARG A 64 10.42 3.41 -1.25
N ALA A 65 11.23 2.54 -1.85
CA ALA A 65 11.22 2.33 -3.30
C ALA A 65 9.89 1.75 -3.77
N ARG A 66 9.29 0.82 -3.02
CA ARG A 66 7.99 0.24 -3.34
C ARG A 66 6.88 1.27 -3.26
N LEU A 67 6.89 2.12 -2.24
CA LEU A 67 5.91 3.21 -2.13
C LEU A 67 6.04 4.17 -3.32
N ARG A 68 7.26 4.50 -3.73
CA ARG A 68 7.49 5.35 -4.90
C ARG A 68 6.97 4.70 -6.18
N LEU A 69 7.16 3.40 -6.33
CA LEU A 69 6.67 2.67 -7.50
C LEU A 69 5.14 2.72 -7.55
N LEU A 70 4.47 2.42 -6.45
CA LEU A 70 3.02 2.47 -6.36
C LEU A 70 2.49 3.89 -6.64
N ALA A 71 3.16 4.89 -6.10
CA ALA A 71 2.79 6.29 -6.33
C ALA A 71 3.00 6.70 -7.79
N ARG A 72 4.08 6.24 -8.42
CA ARG A 72 4.37 6.52 -9.83
C ARG A 72 3.27 6.00 -10.74
N HIS A 73 2.71 4.85 -10.40
CA HIS A 73 1.60 4.25 -11.16
C HIS A 73 0.24 4.79 -10.74
N GLY A 74 0.19 5.78 -9.84
CA GLY A 74 -1.04 6.41 -9.43
C GLY A 74 -1.91 5.59 -8.48
N ILE A 75 -1.40 4.45 -7.98
CA ILE A 75 -2.16 3.56 -7.09
C ILE A 75 -2.32 4.17 -5.70
N ILE A 76 -1.29 4.86 -5.24
CA ILE A 76 -1.35 5.62 -3.98
C ILE A 76 -0.88 7.05 -4.20
N GLY A 77 -1.31 7.94 -3.33
CA GLY A 77 -0.69 9.25 -3.16
C GLY A 77 0.16 9.22 -1.91
N THR A 78 1.26 9.94 -1.90
CA THR A 78 2.12 10.08 -0.72
C THR A 78 2.43 11.54 -0.48
N LYS A 79 2.65 11.87 0.79
CA LYS A 79 3.16 13.19 1.16
C LYS A 79 4.03 13.06 2.41
N THR A 80 4.96 13.99 2.58
CA THR A 80 5.74 14.12 3.81
C THR A 80 5.49 15.47 4.42
N VAL A 81 5.20 15.49 5.72
CA VAL A 81 4.91 16.72 6.45
C VAL A 81 5.61 16.70 7.79
N GLY A 82 5.96 17.89 8.29
CA GLY A 82 6.38 18.04 9.67
C GLY A 82 5.18 17.91 10.59
N VAL A 83 5.35 17.19 11.69
CA VAL A 83 4.30 17.01 12.69
C VAL A 83 4.69 17.80 13.93
N LYS A 84 3.77 18.63 14.43
CA LYS A 84 4.02 19.46 15.61
C LYS A 84 4.39 18.58 16.80
N GLY A 85 5.49 18.93 17.46
CA GLY A 85 5.99 18.18 18.60
C GLY A 85 6.88 17.00 18.27
N GLU A 86 7.11 16.70 16.97
CA GLU A 86 7.98 15.64 16.52
C GLU A 86 9.15 16.20 15.71
N ASN A 87 10.28 15.54 15.79
CA ASN A 87 11.45 15.89 15.00
C ASN A 87 11.35 15.27 13.60
N GLY A 88 11.75 16.05 12.59
CA GLY A 88 11.77 15.59 11.21
C GLY A 88 10.38 15.56 10.57
N VAL A 89 10.27 14.80 9.49
CA VAL A 89 9.03 14.69 8.72
C VAL A 89 8.43 13.29 8.86
N ARG A 90 7.12 13.22 8.64
CA ARG A 90 6.39 11.94 8.64
C ARG A 90 5.76 11.72 7.29
N THR A 91 5.68 10.47 6.89
CA THR A 91 5.10 10.06 5.62
C THR A 91 3.64 9.68 5.83
N PHE A 92 2.79 10.15 4.92
CA PHE A 92 1.37 9.80 4.88
C PHE A 92 1.04 9.27 3.50
N TYR A 93 0.02 8.44 3.42
CA TYR A 93 -0.45 7.90 2.14
C TYR A 93 -1.97 7.89 2.06
N LYS A 94 -2.46 7.84 0.84
CA LYS A 94 -3.86 7.57 0.51
C LYS A 94 -3.89 6.56 -0.62
N VAL A 95 -4.83 5.61 -0.55
CA VAL A 95 -5.06 4.68 -1.65
C VAL A 95 -5.98 5.36 -2.67
N ASN A 96 -5.58 5.34 -3.93
CA ASN A 96 -6.36 5.91 -5.02
C ASN A 96 -7.29 4.84 -5.59
N THR A 97 -8.55 4.86 -5.18
CA THR A 97 -9.54 3.87 -5.59
C THR A 97 -9.76 3.85 -7.10
N GLY A 98 -9.66 5.00 -7.76
CA GLY A 98 -9.84 5.11 -9.20
C GLY A 98 -8.78 4.39 -10.02
N ALA A 99 -7.59 4.17 -9.44
CA ALA A 99 -6.50 3.48 -10.10
C ALA A 99 -6.53 1.96 -9.88
N LEU A 100 -7.48 1.47 -9.09
CA LEU A 100 -7.54 0.06 -8.70
C LEU A 100 -8.40 -0.81 -9.61
N ARG A 101 -8.85 -0.30 -10.74
CA ARG A 101 -9.76 -1.08 -11.60
C ARG A 101 -9.13 -2.34 -12.21
N PHE A 102 -7.83 -2.45 -12.16
CA PHE A 102 -7.12 -3.65 -12.61
C PHE A 102 -6.63 -4.50 -11.46
N ILE A 103 -6.99 -4.16 -10.23
CA ILE A 103 -6.57 -4.83 -9.01
C ILE A 103 -7.82 -5.33 -8.30
N GLU A 104 -7.82 -6.60 -7.96
CA GLU A 104 -8.88 -7.18 -7.14
C GLU A 104 -8.51 -7.07 -5.67
N VAL A 105 -9.41 -6.57 -4.84
CA VAL A 105 -9.23 -6.47 -3.39
C VAL A 105 -10.40 -7.17 -2.71
N SER A 106 -10.10 -8.10 -1.81
CA SER A 106 -11.10 -8.83 -1.06
C SER A 106 -10.57 -9.14 0.34
N PRO A 107 -11.35 -8.90 1.40
CA PRO A 107 -12.63 -8.19 1.41
C PRO A 107 -12.47 -6.71 1.07
N PRO A 108 -13.52 -6.02 0.66
CA PRO A 108 -13.42 -4.59 0.38
C PRO A 108 -13.06 -3.82 1.64
N VAL A 109 -12.07 -2.93 1.51
CA VAL A 109 -11.57 -2.10 2.61
C VAL A 109 -11.78 -0.63 2.24
N CYS A 110 -12.22 0.18 3.21
CA CYS A 110 -12.43 1.62 3.01
C CYS A 110 -13.37 1.95 1.85
N GLY A 111 -14.35 1.11 1.58
CA GLY A 111 -15.23 1.30 0.45
C GLY A 111 -14.58 1.08 -0.91
N ILE A 112 -13.35 0.61 -0.94
CA ILE A 112 -12.66 0.28 -2.17
C ILE A 112 -13.30 -0.95 -2.77
N ARG A 113 -13.68 -0.85 -4.03
CA ARG A 113 -14.18 -1.97 -4.79
C ARG A 113 -13.22 -2.26 -5.91
N VAL A 114 -12.89 -3.51 -6.04
CA VAL A 114 -12.07 -3.92 -7.14
C VAL A 114 -12.95 -4.22 -8.33
N LEU A 115 -12.61 -3.58 -9.42
CA LEU A 115 -13.22 -3.88 -10.69
C LEU A 115 -12.25 -4.78 -11.42
N GLN A 116 -12.66 -6.01 -11.62
CA GLN A 116 -11.89 -6.92 -12.44
C GLN A 116 -11.99 -6.55 -13.91
N CYS A 117 -10.87 -6.62 -14.56
CA CYS A 117 -10.83 -6.53 -16.01
C CYS A 117 -11.08 -7.89 -16.64
#